data_456fd3c21fef3db521816f0edfa56c4a
#
_entry.id   456fd3c21fef3db521816f0edfa56c4a
#
_cell.length_a   1.000
_cell.length_b   1.000
_cell.length_c   1.000
_cell.angle_alpha   90.00
_cell.angle_beta   90.00
_cell.angle_gamma   90.00
#
_symmetry.space_group_name_H-M   'P 1'
#
loop_
_entity.id
_entity.type
_entity.pdbx_description
1 polymer ?
#
loop_
_entity_poly.entity_id
_entity_poly.type
_entity_poly.pdbx_seq_one_letter_code
_entity_poly.pdbx_strand_id
1 'polypeptide(L)'
;MRDLIEAQTLTQARQAASQMGGALSRRVGPVKAALVELIAQLEAGIDFAEDDVELTTQAEIARRIGELTPPLSALEASFARGRIVHDGLTLAIVGRPNVGKSSLFNRLVERDRAIVTATPGTTRDTVTERISLDGIPLELVDTAGLREGREEIEQLGIARSREALADAALVLVVLDATQPLNGEEHRLLEAVQGRPALVAVNKCDLVKMDAAVDEVGGVAALRTSALTGEGIPVLRERILALATGGAAAEPGMLTSLRHHQAIASALAALADAAQANLNAIPHEMILLDLYRALWELDSLTGQTTSDDILNLIFSTFCIGK
;
A
#
# COMPACT_ATOMS: atom_id res chain seq x y z
N MET A 1 -15.31 0.66 -12.57
CA MET A 1 -16.63 -0.03 -12.47
C MET A 1 -16.47 -1.45 -11.89
N ARG A 2 -15.55 -2.28 -12.41
CA ARG A 2 -15.28 -3.63 -11.90
C ARG A 2 -14.99 -3.62 -10.40
N ASP A 3 -14.06 -2.79 -9.94
CA ASP A 3 -13.63 -2.68 -8.53
C ASP A 3 -14.80 -2.31 -7.57
N LEU A 4 -15.79 -1.56 -8.06
CA LEU A 4 -16.98 -1.23 -7.27
C LEU A 4 -17.92 -2.43 -7.12
N ILE A 5 -18.04 -3.26 -8.18
CA ILE A 5 -18.87 -4.47 -8.17
C ILE A 5 -18.22 -5.55 -7.32
N GLU A 6 -16.88 -5.66 -7.36
CA GLU A 6 -16.11 -6.65 -6.63
C GLU A 6 -15.77 -6.22 -5.18
N ALA A 7 -16.13 -4.98 -4.78
CA ALA A 7 -15.88 -4.46 -3.44
C ALA A 7 -16.56 -5.32 -2.36
N GLN A 8 -15.77 -5.83 -1.44
CA GLN A 8 -16.21 -6.67 -0.31
C GLN A 8 -16.40 -5.88 0.98
N THR A 9 -15.86 -4.65 1.03
CA THR A 9 -15.95 -3.76 2.18
C THR A 9 -16.44 -2.38 1.77
N LEU A 10 -17.03 -1.64 2.72
CA LEU A 10 -17.46 -0.26 2.50
C LEU A 10 -16.27 0.65 2.12
N THR A 11 -15.11 0.39 2.68
CA THR A 11 -13.87 1.12 2.38
C THR A 11 -13.44 0.90 0.93
N GLN A 12 -13.46 -0.34 0.44
CA GLN A 12 -13.20 -0.65 -0.97
C GLN A 12 -14.21 0.04 -1.89
N ALA A 13 -15.51 -0.05 -1.56
CA ALA A 13 -16.55 0.60 -2.37
C ALA A 13 -16.36 2.13 -2.43
N ARG A 14 -16.05 2.77 -1.30
CA ARG A 14 -15.74 4.21 -1.25
C ARG A 14 -14.51 4.56 -2.07
N GLN A 15 -13.46 3.76 -2.00
CA GLN A 15 -12.23 3.98 -2.77
C GLN A 15 -12.49 3.83 -4.27
N ALA A 16 -13.20 2.78 -4.69
CA ALA A 16 -13.59 2.57 -6.09
C ALA A 16 -14.47 3.72 -6.62
N ALA A 17 -15.46 4.15 -5.83
CA ALA A 17 -16.30 5.30 -6.19
C ALA A 17 -15.50 6.61 -6.30
N SER A 18 -14.56 6.85 -5.39
CA SER A 18 -13.66 8.00 -5.41
C SER A 18 -12.78 8.02 -6.67
N GLN A 19 -12.24 6.86 -7.06
CA GLN A 19 -11.45 6.72 -8.29
C GLN A 19 -12.31 6.98 -9.55
N MET A 20 -13.52 6.41 -9.61
CA MET A 20 -14.47 6.70 -10.69
C MET A 20 -14.84 8.18 -10.77
N GLY A 21 -14.90 8.87 -9.64
CA GLY A 21 -15.10 10.31 -9.53
C GLY A 21 -13.86 11.14 -9.88
N GLY A 22 -12.78 10.54 -10.43
CA GLY A 22 -11.59 11.26 -10.88
C GLY A 22 -10.68 11.78 -9.76
N ALA A 23 -10.67 11.14 -8.58
CA ALA A 23 -9.82 11.58 -7.46
C ALA A 23 -8.33 11.59 -7.81
N LEU A 24 -7.85 10.61 -8.58
CA LEU A 24 -6.47 10.57 -9.06
C LEU A 24 -6.19 11.74 -10.01
N SER A 25 -7.07 11.97 -10.99
CA SER A 25 -6.93 13.07 -11.95
C SER A 25 -6.89 14.44 -11.27
N ARG A 26 -7.68 14.64 -10.19
CA ARG A 26 -7.63 15.89 -9.41
C ARG A 26 -6.31 16.08 -8.65
N ARG A 27 -5.63 15.00 -8.26
CA ARG A 27 -4.31 15.08 -7.59
C ARG A 27 -3.17 15.28 -8.59
N VAL A 28 -3.24 14.64 -9.75
CA VAL A 28 -2.22 14.72 -10.82
C VAL A 28 -2.36 15.99 -11.64
N GLY A 29 -3.59 16.48 -11.85
CA GLY A 29 -3.88 17.63 -12.70
C GLY A 29 -3.05 18.89 -12.45
N PRO A 30 -2.92 19.37 -11.19
CA PRO A 30 -2.07 20.53 -10.88
C PRO A 30 -0.60 20.31 -11.23
N VAL A 31 -0.06 19.10 -10.98
CA VAL A 31 1.33 18.77 -11.31
C VAL A 31 1.53 18.75 -12.82
N LYS A 32 0.58 18.14 -13.55
CA LYS A 32 0.58 18.13 -15.01
C LYS A 32 0.53 19.55 -15.59
N ALA A 33 -0.34 20.41 -15.06
CA ALA A 33 -0.45 21.80 -15.51
C ALA A 33 0.88 22.55 -15.32
N ALA A 34 1.51 22.42 -14.15
CA ALA A 34 2.81 23.05 -13.88
C ALA A 34 3.94 22.48 -14.76
N LEU A 35 3.90 21.18 -15.11
CA LEU A 35 4.83 20.58 -16.06
C LEU A 35 4.64 21.14 -17.48
N VAL A 36 3.39 21.26 -17.93
CA VAL A 36 3.06 21.85 -19.25
C VAL A 36 3.52 23.31 -19.32
N GLU A 37 3.34 24.09 -18.25
CA GLU A 37 3.85 25.47 -18.19
C GLU A 37 5.37 25.52 -18.30
N LEU A 38 6.11 24.61 -17.64
CA LEU A 38 7.56 24.54 -17.75
C LEU A 38 7.99 24.19 -19.18
N ILE A 39 7.35 23.21 -19.81
CA ILE A 39 7.60 22.81 -21.20
C ILE A 39 7.37 24.02 -22.13
N ALA A 40 6.21 24.67 -22.02
CA ALA A 40 5.85 25.83 -22.85
C ALA A 40 6.87 26.99 -22.73
N GLN A 41 7.39 27.23 -21.51
CA GLN A 41 8.43 28.27 -21.30
C GLN A 41 9.76 27.91 -21.96
N LEU A 42 10.16 26.64 -21.90
CA LEU A 42 11.41 26.20 -22.51
C LEU A 42 11.31 26.22 -24.05
N GLU A 43 10.17 25.79 -24.61
CA GLU A 43 9.92 25.88 -26.05
C GLU A 43 9.91 27.32 -26.54
N ALA A 44 9.18 28.21 -25.84
CA ALA A 44 9.17 29.63 -26.19
C ALA A 44 10.58 30.24 -26.15
N GLY A 45 11.42 29.87 -25.16
CA GLY A 45 12.79 30.34 -25.08
C GLY A 45 13.68 29.82 -26.20
N ILE A 46 13.39 28.66 -26.80
CA ILE A 46 14.15 28.10 -27.95
C ILE A 46 13.67 28.75 -29.25
N ASP A 47 12.33 28.74 -29.48
CA ASP A 47 11.78 29.20 -30.78
C ASP A 47 11.82 30.70 -30.97
N PHE A 48 11.77 31.49 -29.89
CA PHE A 48 11.70 32.95 -29.91
C PHE A 48 12.94 33.60 -29.20
N ALA A 49 14.09 32.96 -29.25
CA ALA A 49 15.32 33.45 -28.63
C ALA A 49 15.76 34.84 -29.15
N GLU A 50 15.29 35.27 -30.35
CA GLU A 50 15.57 36.56 -30.96
C GLU A 50 14.54 37.66 -30.57
N ASP A 51 13.37 37.30 -29.94
CA ASP A 51 12.24 38.18 -29.69
C ASP A 51 12.12 38.70 -28.24
N ASP A 52 13.23 38.96 -27.54
CA ASP A 52 13.28 39.45 -26.14
C ASP A 52 12.53 38.55 -25.12
N VAL A 53 12.34 37.25 -25.42
CA VAL A 53 11.81 36.27 -24.45
C VAL A 53 12.90 35.97 -23.43
N GLU A 54 12.67 36.27 -22.16
CA GLU A 54 13.61 35.93 -21.09
C GLU A 54 13.85 34.43 -21.04
N LEU A 55 15.08 33.99 -21.28
CA LEU A 55 15.48 32.59 -21.16
C LEU A 55 15.31 32.12 -19.73
N THR A 56 14.62 31.00 -19.56
CA THR A 56 14.45 30.36 -18.25
C THR A 56 15.80 29.94 -17.70
N THR A 57 16.18 30.45 -16.53
CA THR A 57 17.48 30.15 -15.93
C THR A 57 17.54 28.71 -15.43
N GLN A 58 18.75 28.13 -15.39
CA GLN A 58 19.03 26.83 -14.82
C GLN A 58 18.47 26.67 -13.39
N ALA A 59 18.58 27.73 -12.57
CA ALA A 59 18.05 27.75 -11.21
C ALA A 59 16.52 27.66 -11.17
N GLU A 60 15.84 28.35 -12.10
CA GLU A 60 14.38 28.33 -12.19
C GLU A 60 13.85 26.96 -12.68
N ILE A 61 14.53 26.34 -13.67
CA ILE A 61 14.23 24.97 -14.12
C ILE A 61 14.35 24.00 -12.95
N ALA A 62 15.47 24.05 -12.21
CA ALA A 62 15.71 23.19 -11.05
C ALA A 62 14.64 23.37 -9.99
N ARG A 63 14.25 24.60 -9.67
CA ARG A 63 13.19 24.92 -8.70
C ARG A 63 11.85 24.30 -9.14
N ARG A 64 11.44 24.50 -10.38
CA ARG A 64 10.16 24.00 -10.91
C ARG A 64 10.12 22.49 -10.94
N ILE A 65 11.16 21.81 -11.41
CA ILE A 65 11.24 20.33 -11.35
C ILE A 65 11.17 19.86 -9.89
N GLY A 66 11.85 20.56 -8.98
CA GLY A 66 11.83 20.29 -7.54
C GLY A 66 10.44 20.40 -6.92
N GLU A 67 9.56 21.29 -7.44
CA GLU A 67 8.16 21.43 -6.98
C GLU A 67 7.23 20.35 -7.52
N LEU A 68 7.53 19.76 -8.70
CA LEU A 68 6.74 18.66 -9.29
C LEU A 68 6.94 17.33 -8.59
N THR A 69 8.15 17.09 -8.06
CA THR A 69 8.56 15.79 -7.50
C THR A 69 7.81 15.38 -6.22
N PRO A 70 7.65 16.23 -5.17
CA PRO A 70 7.07 15.80 -3.91
C PRO A 70 5.63 15.29 -4.01
N PRO A 71 4.69 15.93 -4.74
CA PRO A 71 3.32 15.43 -4.85
C PRO A 71 3.25 14.08 -5.59
N LEU A 72 4.11 13.84 -6.59
CA LEU A 72 4.18 12.55 -7.29
C LEU A 72 4.80 11.47 -6.39
N SER A 73 5.87 11.77 -5.65
CA SER A 73 6.48 10.84 -4.69
C SER A 73 5.50 10.45 -3.58
N ALA A 74 4.69 11.39 -3.09
CA ALA A 74 3.63 11.10 -2.12
C ALA A 74 2.55 10.16 -2.70
N LEU A 75 2.22 10.32 -3.99
CA LEU A 75 1.31 9.41 -4.70
C LEU A 75 1.93 8.03 -4.85
N GLU A 76 3.18 7.93 -5.29
CA GLU A 76 3.90 6.68 -5.42
C GLU A 76 3.95 5.91 -4.09
N ALA A 77 4.33 6.58 -3.00
CA ALA A 77 4.38 6.00 -1.67
C ALA A 77 3.01 5.50 -1.17
N SER A 78 1.90 6.04 -1.69
CA SER A 78 0.55 5.60 -1.36
C SER A 78 0.19 4.23 -1.94
N PHE A 79 0.92 3.73 -2.95
CA PHE A 79 0.56 2.52 -3.70
C PHE A 79 0.54 1.26 -2.84
N ALA A 80 1.56 1.01 -2.04
CA ALA A 80 1.62 -0.18 -1.19
C ALA A 80 0.38 -0.28 -0.29
N ARG A 81 -0.05 0.84 0.28
CA ARG A 81 -1.24 0.96 1.12
C ARG A 81 -2.53 0.83 0.32
N GLY A 82 -2.62 1.53 -0.81
CA GLY A 82 -3.79 1.47 -1.70
C GLY A 82 -4.03 0.05 -2.22
N ARG A 83 -2.96 -0.69 -2.50
CA ARG A 83 -3.02 -2.09 -2.89
C ARG A 83 -3.59 -2.97 -1.77
N ILE A 84 -3.17 -2.77 -0.52
CA ILE A 84 -3.70 -3.52 0.63
C ILE A 84 -5.20 -3.23 0.83
N VAL A 85 -5.63 -1.99 0.68
CA VAL A 85 -7.07 -1.64 0.75
C VAL A 85 -7.85 -2.28 -0.39
N HIS A 86 -7.26 -2.37 -1.59
CA HIS A 86 -7.90 -2.93 -2.78
C HIS A 86 -7.90 -4.46 -2.79
N ASP A 87 -6.72 -5.08 -2.67
CA ASP A 87 -6.53 -6.53 -2.81
C ASP A 87 -6.81 -7.27 -1.50
N GLY A 88 -6.70 -6.58 -0.36
CA GLY A 88 -6.69 -7.17 0.95
C GLY A 88 -5.29 -7.57 1.42
N LEU A 89 -5.23 -8.10 2.63
CA LEU A 89 -4.01 -8.58 3.27
C LEU A 89 -4.14 -10.07 3.58
N THR A 90 -3.13 -10.86 3.21
CA THR A 90 -3.02 -12.25 3.64
C THR A 90 -2.41 -12.33 5.04
N LEU A 91 -3.17 -12.87 6.00
CA LEU A 91 -2.76 -13.07 7.39
C LEU A 91 -2.64 -14.57 7.70
N ALA A 92 -1.45 -15.03 8.07
CA ALA A 92 -1.26 -16.36 8.63
C ALA A 92 -1.31 -16.29 10.17
N ILE A 93 -2.12 -17.15 10.80
CA ILE A 93 -2.17 -17.32 12.27
C ILE A 93 -1.52 -18.65 12.61
N VAL A 94 -0.35 -18.58 13.23
CA VAL A 94 0.50 -19.74 13.52
C VAL A 94 0.79 -19.88 15.02
N GLY A 95 1.12 -21.07 15.47
CA GLY A 95 1.41 -21.38 16.87
C GLY A 95 1.02 -22.82 17.21
N ARG A 96 1.41 -23.31 18.38
CA ARG A 96 1.12 -24.67 18.87
C ARG A 96 -0.38 -24.99 18.87
N PRO A 97 -0.77 -26.26 18.90
CA PRO A 97 -2.13 -26.66 19.27
C PRO A 97 -2.53 -26.08 20.63
N ASN A 98 -3.82 -25.77 20.79
CA ASN A 98 -4.43 -25.32 22.05
C ASN A 98 -3.91 -23.98 22.65
N VAL A 99 -3.07 -23.19 21.95
CA VAL A 99 -2.69 -21.84 22.38
C VAL A 99 -3.84 -20.82 22.24
N GLY A 100 -4.93 -21.22 21.59
CA GLY A 100 -6.12 -20.38 21.43
C GLY A 100 -6.19 -19.64 20.10
N LYS A 101 -5.55 -20.12 19.02
CA LYS A 101 -5.59 -19.52 17.66
C LYS A 101 -7.02 -19.28 17.18
N SER A 102 -7.88 -20.31 17.20
CA SER A 102 -9.28 -20.23 16.76
C SER A 102 -10.10 -19.27 17.63
N SER A 103 -9.88 -19.25 18.95
CA SER A 103 -10.56 -18.32 19.85
C SER A 103 -10.14 -16.88 19.61
N LEU A 104 -8.83 -16.64 19.40
CA LEU A 104 -8.29 -15.33 19.09
C LEU A 104 -8.80 -14.83 17.75
N PHE A 105 -8.81 -15.70 16.75
CA PHE A 105 -9.40 -15.43 15.45
C PHE A 105 -10.88 -15.02 15.55
N ASN A 106 -11.70 -15.80 16.23
CA ASN A 106 -13.12 -15.49 16.41
C ASN A 106 -13.32 -14.12 17.08
N ARG A 107 -12.49 -13.76 18.05
CA ARG A 107 -12.52 -12.43 18.69
C ARG A 107 -12.13 -11.30 17.75
N LEU A 108 -11.15 -11.53 16.88
CA LEU A 108 -10.77 -10.53 15.86
C LEU A 108 -11.92 -10.25 14.88
N VAL A 109 -12.72 -11.29 14.57
CA VAL A 109 -13.81 -11.25 13.58
C VAL A 109 -15.13 -10.76 14.16
N GLU A 110 -15.38 -10.91 15.47
CA GLU A 110 -16.70 -10.68 16.11
C GLU A 110 -17.32 -9.30 15.84
N ARG A 111 -16.52 -8.26 15.61
CA ARG A 111 -17.02 -6.89 15.37
C ARG A 111 -17.28 -6.56 13.90
N ASP A 112 -16.67 -7.28 12.96
CA ASP A 112 -16.65 -6.92 11.55
C ASP A 112 -17.07 -8.11 10.66
N ARG A 113 -18.15 -8.78 10.96
CA ARG A 113 -18.76 -9.74 10.02
C ARG A 113 -19.21 -8.98 8.77
N ALA A 114 -18.25 -8.68 7.89
CA ALA A 114 -18.57 -8.33 6.52
C ALA A 114 -19.26 -9.51 5.84
N ILE A 115 -20.12 -9.22 4.90
CA ILE A 115 -20.87 -10.15 4.08
C ILE A 115 -19.92 -11.22 3.53
N VAL A 116 -19.87 -12.37 4.21
CA VAL A 116 -19.16 -13.55 3.69
C VAL A 116 -20.00 -14.07 2.53
N THR A 117 -19.66 -13.67 1.32
CA THR A 117 -20.08 -14.41 0.15
C THR A 117 -19.19 -15.65 0.09
N ALA A 118 -19.69 -16.74 0.66
CA ALA A 118 -19.17 -18.06 0.35
C ALA A 118 -19.36 -18.26 -1.17
N THR A 119 -18.34 -18.06 -1.95
CA THR A 119 -18.32 -18.49 -3.35
C THR A 119 -18.07 -20.00 -3.31
N PRO A 120 -19.07 -20.85 -3.62
CA PRO A 120 -18.85 -22.29 -3.73
C PRO A 120 -18.12 -22.54 -5.06
N GLY A 121 -16.90 -22.98 -5.02
CA GLY A 121 -16.23 -23.38 -6.24
C GLY A 121 -14.77 -23.70 -6.04
N THR A 122 -14.47 -24.96 -6.04
CA THR A 122 -13.24 -25.74 -6.18
C THR A 122 -12.84 -26.47 -4.90
N THR A 123 -13.32 -27.69 -4.85
CA THR A 123 -12.90 -28.75 -3.95
C THR A 123 -11.45 -29.13 -4.25
N ARG A 124 -10.55 -28.80 -3.33
CA ARG A 124 -9.28 -29.46 -2.97
C ARG A 124 -8.18 -28.55 -2.40
N ASP A 125 -8.37 -27.21 -2.42
CA ASP A 125 -7.35 -26.27 -1.99
C ASP A 125 -7.74 -25.59 -0.68
N THR A 126 -6.73 -25.18 0.09
CA THR A 126 -6.77 -24.47 1.37
C THR A 126 -8.03 -23.63 1.60
N VAL A 127 -8.77 -23.91 2.67
CA VAL A 127 -9.96 -23.12 3.04
C VAL A 127 -9.48 -21.76 3.50
N THR A 128 -9.58 -20.77 2.63
CA THR A 128 -9.32 -19.37 2.96
C THR A 128 -10.60 -18.71 3.44
N GLU A 129 -10.55 -18.04 4.56
CA GLU A 129 -11.66 -17.24 5.06
C GLU A 129 -11.37 -15.77 4.88
N ARG A 130 -12.28 -15.01 4.27
CA ARG A 130 -12.16 -13.57 4.09
C ARG A 130 -12.98 -12.85 5.14
N ILE A 131 -12.31 -11.95 5.84
CA ILE A 131 -12.93 -11.09 6.86
C ILE A 131 -12.63 -9.63 6.54
N SER A 132 -13.32 -8.71 7.20
CA SER A 132 -12.97 -7.29 7.17
C SER A 132 -12.39 -6.89 8.53
N LEU A 133 -11.26 -6.21 8.53
CA LEU A 133 -10.71 -5.58 9.73
C LEU A 133 -10.69 -4.06 9.50
N ASP A 134 -11.61 -3.34 10.15
CA ASP A 134 -11.81 -1.89 10.00
C ASP A 134 -11.93 -1.45 8.52
N GLY A 135 -12.60 -2.27 7.71
CA GLY A 135 -12.83 -2.00 6.30
C GLY A 135 -11.73 -2.47 5.36
N ILE A 136 -10.64 -3.07 5.86
CA ILE A 136 -9.60 -3.72 5.05
C ILE A 136 -9.92 -5.20 4.97
N PRO A 137 -9.99 -5.79 3.76
CA PRO A 137 -10.17 -7.23 3.62
C PRO A 137 -8.94 -7.97 4.14
N LEU A 138 -9.16 -8.97 4.98
CA LEU A 138 -8.15 -9.92 5.40
C LEU A 138 -8.50 -11.29 4.84
N GLU A 139 -7.56 -11.89 4.15
CA GLU A 139 -7.61 -13.28 3.73
C GLU A 139 -6.75 -14.12 4.68
N LEU A 140 -7.41 -15.07 5.36
CA LEU A 140 -6.74 -15.95 6.31
C LEU A 140 -6.27 -17.19 5.59
N VAL A 141 -4.99 -17.45 5.71
CA VAL A 141 -4.37 -18.65 5.16
C VAL A 141 -4.40 -19.76 6.20
N ASP A 142 -4.79 -20.97 5.78
CA ASP A 142 -4.85 -22.19 6.59
C ASP A 142 -5.91 -22.19 7.73
N THR A 143 -7.15 -21.86 7.37
CA THR A 143 -8.27 -21.92 8.33
C THR A 143 -8.73 -23.35 8.64
N ALA A 144 -8.28 -24.37 7.89
CA ALA A 144 -8.70 -25.76 8.12
C ALA A 144 -8.35 -26.26 9.54
N GLY A 145 -7.18 -25.86 10.07
CA GLY A 145 -6.79 -26.14 11.45
C GLY A 145 -7.52 -25.28 12.49
N LEU A 146 -8.19 -24.19 12.07
CA LEU A 146 -8.92 -23.28 12.97
C LEU A 146 -10.37 -23.72 13.23
N ARG A 147 -11.01 -24.41 12.27
CA ARG A 147 -12.43 -24.81 12.36
C ARG A 147 -12.67 -26.20 12.92
N GLU A 148 -11.80 -27.15 12.62
CA GLU A 148 -11.94 -28.51 13.09
C GLU A 148 -11.03 -28.74 14.29
N GLY A 149 -11.59 -28.78 15.50
CA GLY A 149 -10.92 -29.19 16.72
C GLY A 149 -10.54 -30.69 16.72
N ARG A 150 -10.09 -31.22 15.59
CA ARG A 150 -9.68 -32.62 15.45
C ARG A 150 -8.18 -32.74 15.66
N GLU A 151 -7.84 -33.39 16.75
CA GLU A 151 -6.51 -33.69 17.28
C GLU A 151 -5.64 -34.60 16.38
N GLU A 152 -6.10 -35.03 15.21
CA GLU A 152 -5.46 -36.14 14.47
C GLU A 152 -4.47 -35.73 13.35
N ILE A 153 -4.11 -34.45 13.19
CA ILE A 153 -3.18 -34.02 12.11
C ILE A 153 -1.94 -33.27 12.66
N GLU A 154 -1.35 -33.75 13.75
CA GLU A 154 -0.19 -33.10 14.37
C GLU A 154 1.09 -33.12 13.51
N GLN A 155 1.30 -34.12 12.66
CA GLN A 155 2.52 -34.22 11.86
C GLN A 155 2.47 -33.45 10.51
N LEU A 156 1.30 -33.08 10.03
CA LEU A 156 1.13 -32.26 8.81
C LEU A 156 1.21 -30.74 9.12
N GLY A 157 1.14 -30.34 10.38
CA GLY A 157 1.08 -28.93 10.80
C GLY A 157 2.31 -28.11 10.44
N ILE A 158 3.51 -28.68 10.53
CA ILE A 158 4.78 -27.95 10.30
C ILE A 158 4.99 -27.63 8.81
N ALA A 159 4.67 -28.57 7.93
CA ALA A 159 4.80 -28.35 6.47
C ALA A 159 3.78 -27.32 6.00
N ARG A 160 2.52 -27.43 6.42
CA ARG A 160 1.45 -26.46 6.11
C ARG A 160 1.70 -25.08 6.70
N SER A 161 2.22 -25.01 7.92
CA SER A 161 2.62 -23.73 8.53
C SER A 161 3.73 -23.04 7.72
N ARG A 162 4.64 -23.78 7.10
CA ARG A 162 5.68 -23.21 6.22
C ARG A 162 5.11 -22.70 4.89
N GLU A 163 4.16 -23.40 4.29
CA GLU A 163 3.47 -22.94 3.07
C GLU A 163 2.62 -21.70 3.38
N ALA A 164 1.83 -21.73 4.46
CA ALA A 164 1.06 -20.57 4.91
C ALA A 164 1.94 -19.35 5.22
N LEU A 165 3.13 -19.57 5.81
CA LEU A 165 4.11 -18.53 6.03
C LEU A 165 4.66 -17.97 4.71
N ALA A 166 4.85 -18.78 3.67
CA ALA A 166 5.42 -18.32 2.40
C ALA A 166 4.51 -17.28 1.71
N ASP A 167 3.21 -17.49 1.75
CA ASP A 167 2.21 -16.69 1.04
C ASP A 167 1.62 -15.54 1.88
N ALA A 168 1.87 -15.52 3.20
CA ALA A 168 1.34 -14.49 4.07
C ALA A 168 2.09 -13.17 3.97
N ALA A 169 1.35 -12.07 3.82
CA ALA A 169 1.89 -10.72 3.89
C ALA A 169 2.16 -10.28 5.34
N LEU A 170 1.41 -10.84 6.30
CA LEU A 170 1.58 -10.63 7.74
C LEU A 170 1.43 -11.96 8.50
N VAL A 171 2.25 -12.17 9.51
CA VAL A 171 2.20 -13.35 10.37
C VAL A 171 1.82 -12.97 11.80
N LEU A 172 0.80 -13.63 12.34
CA LEU A 172 0.43 -13.57 13.75
C LEU A 172 0.84 -14.86 14.45
N VAL A 173 1.90 -14.78 15.24
CA VAL A 173 2.36 -15.91 16.09
C VAL A 173 1.58 -15.88 17.39
N VAL A 174 0.88 -16.96 17.73
CA VAL A 174 0.10 -17.06 18.97
C VAL A 174 0.85 -17.98 19.94
N LEU A 175 1.18 -17.44 21.10
CA LEU A 175 1.86 -18.13 22.21
C LEU A 175 0.92 -18.25 23.41
N ASP A 176 1.16 -19.23 24.27
CA ASP A 176 0.41 -19.45 25.51
C ASP A 176 1.16 -18.84 26.70
N ALA A 177 0.60 -17.80 27.32
CA ALA A 177 1.21 -17.12 28.48
C ALA A 177 1.44 -18.05 29.69
N THR A 178 0.72 -19.17 29.78
CA THR A 178 0.81 -20.11 30.90
C THR A 178 1.98 -21.10 30.81
N GLN A 179 2.70 -21.10 29.67
CA GLN A 179 3.74 -22.08 29.40
C GLN A 179 5.02 -21.40 28.89
N PRO A 180 6.20 -21.92 29.26
CA PRO A 180 7.47 -21.44 28.70
C PRO A 180 7.54 -21.77 27.20
N LEU A 181 8.31 -20.96 26.47
CA LEU A 181 8.59 -21.22 25.05
C LEU A 181 9.29 -22.57 24.89
N ASN A 182 8.84 -23.35 23.93
CA ASN A 182 9.51 -24.60 23.54
C ASN A 182 10.40 -24.40 22.29
N GLY A 183 11.13 -25.45 21.89
CA GLY A 183 12.06 -25.40 20.77
C GLY A 183 11.36 -25.19 19.40
N GLU A 184 10.09 -25.54 19.26
CA GLU A 184 9.30 -25.30 18.05
C GLU A 184 8.92 -23.82 17.93
N GLU A 185 8.49 -23.20 19.03
CA GLU A 185 8.16 -21.78 19.08
C GLU A 185 9.39 -20.91 18.86
N HIS A 186 10.57 -21.28 19.37
CA HIS A 186 11.81 -20.58 19.05
C HIS A 186 12.11 -20.60 17.53
N ARG A 187 12.01 -21.78 16.89
CA ARG A 187 12.20 -21.90 15.43
C ARG A 187 11.17 -21.11 14.64
N LEU A 188 9.93 -21.05 15.13
CA LEU A 188 8.87 -20.26 14.49
C LEU A 188 9.16 -18.76 14.58
N LEU A 189 9.59 -18.27 15.75
CA LEU A 189 10.00 -16.88 15.96
C LEU A 189 11.21 -16.52 15.08
N GLU A 190 12.20 -17.40 14.97
CA GLU A 190 13.34 -17.21 14.06
C GLU A 190 12.90 -17.14 12.60
N ALA A 191 11.95 -17.98 12.19
CA ALA A 191 11.46 -18.04 10.80
C ALA A 191 10.67 -16.80 10.38
N VAL A 192 10.12 -16.02 11.32
CA VAL A 192 9.37 -14.79 11.04
C VAL A 192 10.19 -13.52 11.22
N GLN A 193 11.45 -13.62 11.67
CA GLN A 193 12.35 -12.47 11.75
C GLN A 193 12.57 -11.86 10.36
N GLY A 194 12.60 -10.50 10.30
CA GLY A 194 12.76 -9.76 9.04
C GLY A 194 11.51 -9.70 8.16
N ARG A 195 10.37 -10.23 8.64
CA ARG A 195 9.06 -10.16 7.96
C ARG A 195 8.07 -9.35 8.80
N PRO A 196 7.02 -8.79 8.22
CA PRO A 196 5.90 -8.23 8.99
C PRO A 196 5.29 -9.32 9.87
N ALA A 197 5.53 -9.25 11.18
CA ALA A 197 5.05 -10.24 12.14
C ALA A 197 4.67 -9.58 13.47
N LEU A 198 3.71 -10.21 14.16
CA LEU A 198 3.31 -9.89 15.53
C LEU A 198 3.22 -11.16 16.36
N VAL A 199 3.50 -11.04 17.64
CA VAL A 199 3.29 -12.09 18.63
C VAL A 199 2.10 -11.73 19.52
N ALA A 200 1.10 -12.59 19.57
CA ALA A 200 0.01 -12.53 20.56
C ALA A 200 0.32 -13.53 21.69
N VAL A 201 0.71 -13.02 22.85
CA VAL A 201 0.86 -13.82 24.07
C VAL A 201 -0.52 -13.97 24.71
N ASN A 202 -1.20 -15.06 24.33
CA ASN A 202 -2.60 -15.32 24.67
C ASN A 202 -2.78 -15.97 26.04
N LYS A 203 -4.00 -15.98 26.56
CA LYS A 203 -4.39 -16.47 27.89
C LYS A 203 -3.76 -15.67 29.04
N CYS A 204 -3.50 -14.36 28.82
CA CYS A 204 -2.93 -13.49 29.84
C CYS A 204 -3.83 -13.34 31.09
N ASP A 205 -5.12 -13.66 30.99
CA ASP A 205 -6.08 -13.73 32.08
C ASP A 205 -5.76 -14.81 33.12
N LEU A 206 -4.99 -15.82 32.75
CA LEU A 206 -4.61 -16.94 33.64
C LEU A 206 -3.29 -16.70 34.38
N VAL A 207 -2.56 -15.65 34.05
CA VAL A 207 -1.23 -15.38 34.57
C VAL A 207 -1.12 -13.96 35.10
N LYS A 208 -0.68 -13.79 36.34
CA LYS A 208 -0.33 -12.47 36.87
C LYS A 208 1.03 -12.06 36.28
N MET A 209 1.00 -11.29 35.23
CA MET A 209 2.19 -10.67 34.64
C MET A 209 2.13 -9.16 34.91
N ASP A 210 3.06 -8.66 35.73
CA ASP A 210 3.10 -7.24 36.13
C ASP A 210 3.76 -6.34 35.05
N ALA A 211 4.40 -6.93 34.03
CA ALA A 211 5.11 -6.19 32.98
C ALA A 211 4.41 -6.30 31.62
N ALA A 212 4.45 -5.20 30.87
CA ALA A 212 4.13 -5.23 29.44
C ALA A 212 5.12 -6.18 28.72
N VAL A 213 4.61 -6.94 27.76
CA VAL A 213 5.44 -7.76 26.87
C VAL A 213 5.49 -7.04 25.53
N ASP A 214 6.59 -6.33 25.29
CA ASP A 214 6.73 -5.53 24.06
C ASP A 214 7.42 -6.32 22.95
N GLU A 215 8.16 -7.38 23.28
CA GLU A 215 8.91 -8.18 22.33
C GLU A 215 9.11 -9.62 22.84
N VAL A 216 9.05 -10.59 21.91
CA VAL A 216 9.41 -12.00 22.17
C VAL A 216 10.22 -12.52 20.98
N GLY A 217 11.44 -12.95 21.23
CA GLY A 217 12.33 -13.51 20.21
C GLY A 217 12.66 -12.54 19.06
N GLY A 218 12.77 -11.24 19.33
CA GLY A 218 13.05 -10.21 18.32
C GLY A 218 11.82 -9.78 17.50
N VAL A 219 10.60 -10.20 17.90
CA VAL A 219 9.36 -9.84 17.24
C VAL A 219 8.46 -9.07 18.21
N ALA A 220 7.84 -7.98 17.75
CA ALA A 220 6.92 -7.18 18.56
C ALA A 220 5.79 -8.04 19.12
N ALA A 221 5.52 -7.92 20.42
CA ALA A 221 4.60 -8.78 21.14
C ALA A 221 3.52 -7.98 21.88
N LEU A 222 2.36 -8.61 22.05
CA LEU A 222 1.22 -8.05 22.77
C LEU A 222 0.59 -9.12 23.65
N ARG A 223 0.20 -8.71 24.86
CA ARG A 223 -0.62 -9.54 25.74
C ARG A 223 -2.06 -9.57 25.23
N THR A 224 -2.63 -10.75 25.19
CA THR A 224 -4.02 -10.93 24.73
C THR A 224 -4.73 -11.98 25.59
N SER A 225 -6.03 -11.85 25.71
CA SER A 225 -6.93 -12.91 26.15
C SER A 225 -8.09 -13.03 25.18
N ALA A 226 -8.14 -14.11 24.44
CA ALA A 226 -9.28 -14.43 23.59
C ALA A 226 -10.57 -14.64 24.40
N LEU A 227 -10.47 -15.01 25.66
CA LEU A 227 -11.60 -15.24 26.55
C LEU A 227 -12.23 -13.92 27.02
N THR A 228 -11.41 -13.03 27.59
CA THR A 228 -11.89 -11.75 28.17
C THR A 228 -11.96 -10.61 27.16
N GLY A 229 -11.23 -10.70 26.05
CA GLY A 229 -11.08 -9.63 25.06
C GLY A 229 -9.98 -8.63 25.38
N GLU A 230 -9.21 -8.86 26.46
CA GLU A 230 -8.05 -8.03 26.80
C GLU A 230 -7.02 -8.05 25.68
N GLY A 231 -6.46 -6.87 25.33
CA GLY A 231 -5.44 -6.72 24.31
C GLY A 231 -5.94 -6.83 22.86
N ILE A 232 -7.17 -7.30 22.60
CA ILE A 232 -7.71 -7.48 21.25
C ILE A 232 -7.82 -6.16 20.47
N PRO A 233 -8.30 -5.04 21.05
CA PRO A 233 -8.33 -3.77 20.32
C PRO A 233 -6.92 -3.32 19.88
N VAL A 234 -5.94 -3.43 20.77
CA VAL A 234 -4.55 -3.06 20.47
C VAL A 234 -3.94 -3.99 19.41
N LEU A 235 -4.25 -5.30 19.46
CA LEU A 235 -3.83 -6.26 18.45
C LEU A 235 -4.39 -5.87 17.06
N ARG A 236 -5.67 -5.49 16.97
CA ARG A 236 -6.30 -5.01 15.73
C ARG A 236 -5.56 -3.78 15.17
N GLU A 237 -5.34 -2.77 16.01
CA GLU A 237 -4.62 -1.56 15.63
C GLU A 237 -3.21 -1.88 15.13
N ARG A 238 -2.48 -2.78 15.79
CA ARG A 238 -1.12 -3.18 15.38
C ARG A 238 -1.11 -3.96 14.07
N ILE A 239 -2.07 -4.88 13.85
CA ILE A 239 -2.23 -5.58 12.57
C ILE A 239 -2.47 -4.55 11.45
N LEU A 240 -3.38 -3.60 11.65
CA LEU A 240 -3.67 -2.56 10.68
C LEU A 240 -2.47 -1.63 10.45
N ALA A 241 -1.78 -1.23 11.51
CA ALA A 241 -0.59 -0.39 11.40
C ALA A 241 0.53 -1.06 10.60
N LEU A 242 0.79 -2.35 10.82
CA LEU A 242 1.76 -3.13 10.04
C LEU A 242 1.30 -3.30 8.59
N ALA A 243 0.00 -3.54 8.38
CA ALA A 243 -0.57 -3.67 7.06
C ALA A 243 -0.47 -2.36 6.25
N THR A 244 -0.83 -1.22 6.86
CA THR A 244 -0.99 0.06 6.15
C THR A 244 0.18 1.02 6.31
N GLY A 245 1.20 0.66 7.07
CA GLY A 245 2.28 1.57 7.46
C GLY A 245 1.81 2.69 8.40
N GLY A 246 0.73 2.44 9.17
CA GLY A 246 0.23 3.35 10.22
C GLY A 246 -0.61 4.53 9.74
N ALA A 247 -0.88 4.67 8.45
CA ALA A 247 -1.65 5.79 7.93
C ALA A 247 -3.04 5.38 7.46
N ALA A 248 -4.02 6.26 7.62
CA ALA A 248 -5.40 6.05 7.17
C ALA A 248 -5.50 5.99 5.63
N ALA A 249 -6.58 5.36 5.14
CA ALA A 249 -6.91 5.36 3.73
C ALA A 249 -7.33 6.77 3.28
N GLU A 250 -6.60 7.35 2.32
CA GLU A 250 -6.90 8.67 1.74
C GLU A 250 -7.58 8.53 0.38
N PRO A 251 -8.50 9.45 0.03
CA PRO A 251 -9.05 9.50 -1.32
C PRO A 251 -7.96 9.71 -2.38
N GLY A 252 -8.02 8.96 -3.47
CA GLY A 252 -7.08 9.10 -4.58
C GLY A 252 -5.71 8.45 -4.39
N MET A 253 -5.58 7.50 -3.44
CA MET A 253 -4.41 6.61 -3.38
C MET A 253 -4.31 5.76 -4.64
N LEU A 254 -3.09 5.40 -5.02
CA LEU A 254 -2.86 4.46 -6.12
C LEU A 254 -3.22 3.03 -5.68
N THR A 255 -4.12 2.39 -6.42
CA THR A 255 -4.48 0.98 -6.22
C THR A 255 -4.09 0.12 -7.41
N SER A 256 -3.92 0.72 -8.59
CA SER A 256 -3.57 0.04 -9.83
C SER A 256 -2.06 0.05 -10.05
N LEU A 257 -1.49 -1.13 -10.34
CA LEU A 257 -0.07 -1.27 -10.70
C LEU A 257 0.29 -0.42 -11.93
N ARG A 258 -0.61 -0.33 -12.92
CA ARG A 258 -0.40 0.52 -14.10
C ARG A 258 -0.24 1.98 -13.72
N HIS A 259 -1.08 2.50 -12.83
CA HIS A 259 -0.98 3.89 -12.37
C HIS A 259 0.30 4.13 -11.55
N HIS A 260 0.69 3.17 -10.73
CA HIS A 260 1.95 3.22 -9.99
C HIS A 260 3.16 3.27 -10.93
N GLN A 261 3.19 2.40 -11.94
CA GLN A 261 4.27 2.38 -12.95
C GLN A 261 4.35 3.71 -13.71
N ALA A 262 3.23 4.29 -14.11
CA ALA A 262 3.21 5.59 -14.79
C ALA A 262 3.77 6.71 -13.89
N ILE A 263 3.40 6.76 -12.61
CA ILE A 263 3.96 7.76 -11.67
C ILE A 263 5.46 7.53 -11.44
N ALA A 264 5.90 6.28 -11.25
CA ALA A 264 7.32 5.95 -11.09
C ALA A 264 8.14 6.34 -12.33
N SER A 265 7.62 6.07 -13.54
CA SER A 265 8.26 6.47 -14.81
C SER A 265 8.32 7.99 -14.97
N ALA A 266 7.24 8.71 -14.58
CA ALA A 266 7.24 10.17 -14.59
C ALA A 266 8.29 10.76 -13.63
N LEU A 267 8.41 10.20 -12.42
CA LEU A 267 9.44 10.60 -11.45
C LEU A 267 10.85 10.35 -11.97
N ALA A 268 11.08 9.21 -12.61
CA ALA A 268 12.37 8.90 -13.23
C ALA A 268 12.72 9.90 -14.34
N ALA A 269 11.77 10.23 -15.21
CA ALA A 269 11.96 11.21 -16.27
C ALA A 269 12.23 12.62 -15.72
N LEU A 270 11.53 13.03 -14.64
CA LEU A 270 11.83 14.31 -13.96
C LEU A 270 13.22 14.32 -13.31
N ALA A 271 13.68 13.19 -12.78
CA ALA A 271 15.03 13.07 -12.23
C ALA A 271 16.10 13.18 -13.34
N ASP A 272 15.87 12.55 -14.51
CA ASP A 272 16.72 12.66 -15.69
C ASP A 272 16.78 14.13 -16.17
N ALA A 273 15.64 14.83 -16.27
CA ALA A 273 15.57 16.24 -16.62
C ALA A 273 16.33 17.13 -15.62
N ALA A 274 16.19 16.86 -14.31
CA ALA A 274 16.92 17.59 -13.27
C ALA A 274 18.44 17.38 -13.39
N GLN A 275 18.88 16.16 -13.67
CA GLN A 275 20.29 15.83 -13.85
C GLN A 275 20.84 16.47 -15.14
N ALA A 276 20.08 16.47 -16.24
CA ALA A 276 20.44 17.15 -17.48
C ALA A 276 20.61 18.66 -17.24
N ASN A 277 19.69 19.29 -16.52
CA ASN A 277 19.76 20.69 -16.14
C ASN A 277 21.00 20.99 -15.28
N LEU A 278 21.29 20.14 -14.27
CA LEU A 278 22.50 20.30 -13.42
C LEU A 278 23.79 20.25 -14.22
N ASN A 279 23.82 19.42 -15.26
CA ASN A 279 24.96 19.26 -16.16
C ASN A 279 25.02 20.33 -17.27
N ALA A 280 24.17 21.36 -17.21
CA ALA A 280 24.05 22.42 -18.20
C ALA A 280 23.88 21.90 -19.65
N ILE A 281 23.10 20.81 -19.79
CA ILE A 281 22.69 20.25 -21.08
C ILE A 281 21.74 21.25 -21.77
N PRO A 282 21.76 21.38 -23.11
CA PRO A 282 20.85 22.26 -23.85
C PRO A 282 19.36 21.98 -23.54
N HIS A 283 18.52 23.02 -23.56
CA HIS A 283 17.10 22.94 -23.17
C HIS A 283 16.32 21.95 -24.03
N GLU A 284 16.68 21.79 -25.30
CA GLU A 284 16.06 20.82 -26.23
C GLU A 284 16.16 19.38 -25.72
N MET A 285 17.26 19.05 -25.06
CA MET A 285 17.47 17.73 -24.48
C MET A 285 16.70 17.56 -23.17
N ILE A 286 16.62 18.62 -22.34
CA ILE A 286 15.82 18.62 -21.11
C ILE A 286 14.33 18.43 -21.46
N LEU A 287 13.86 19.07 -22.54
CA LEU A 287 12.48 18.92 -23.03
C LEU A 287 12.11 17.47 -23.35
N LEU A 288 13.03 16.65 -23.87
CA LEU A 288 12.74 15.23 -24.13
C LEU A 288 12.34 14.48 -22.85
N ASP A 289 13.04 14.74 -21.76
CA ASP A 289 12.72 14.10 -20.49
C ASP A 289 11.45 14.67 -19.86
N LEU A 290 11.20 15.97 -19.97
CA LEU A 290 9.95 16.58 -19.53
C LEU A 290 8.74 16.06 -20.32
N TYR A 291 8.85 15.86 -21.63
CA TYR A 291 7.81 15.24 -22.45
C TYR A 291 7.57 13.78 -22.10
N ARG A 292 8.63 13.02 -21.76
CA ARG A 292 8.47 11.66 -21.23
C ARG A 292 7.64 11.67 -19.95
N ALA A 293 7.94 12.58 -19.01
CA ALA A 293 7.15 12.74 -17.79
C ALA A 293 5.68 13.11 -18.10
N LEU A 294 5.47 14.05 -19.03
CA LEU A 294 4.12 14.45 -19.44
C LEU A 294 3.31 13.30 -20.04
N TRP A 295 3.93 12.48 -20.90
CA TRP A 295 3.26 11.31 -21.51
C TRP A 295 2.78 10.33 -20.45
N GLU A 296 3.59 10.05 -19.44
CA GLU A 296 3.19 9.16 -18.34
C GLU A 296 2.00 9.75 -17.55
N LEU A 297 2.01 11.06 -17.26
CA LEU A 297 0.89 11.72 -16.59
C LEU A 297 -0.37 11.79 -17.48
N ASP A 298 -0.23 11.94 -18.79
CA ASP A 298 -1.30 11.89 -19.77
C ASP A 298 -2.03 10.54 -19.77
N SER A 299 -1.31 9.46 -19.59
CA SER A 299 -1.88 8.11 -19.47
C SER A 299 -2.86 7.97 -18.30
N LEU A 300 -2.77 8.86 -17.30
CA LEU A 300 -3.59 8.86 -16.08
C LEU A 300 -4.76 9.84 -16.15
N THR A 301 -4.60 10.96 -16.86
CA THR A 301 -5.52 12.11 -16.80
C THR A 301 -6.16 12.45 -18.13
N GLY A 302 -5.68 11.90 -19.23
CA GLY A 302 -6.04 12.24 -20.60
C GLY A 302 -4.94 13.06 -21.28
N GLN A 303 -4.92 13.00 -22.60
CA GLN A 303 -3.85 13.57 -23.43
C GLN A 303 -3.82 15.10 -23.39
N THR A 304 -2.60 15.64 -23.34
CA THR A 304 -2.28 17.02 -23.67
C THR A 304 -1.96 17.07 -25.15
N THR A 305 -2.58 17.97 -25.87
CA THR A 305 -2.33 18.15 -27.32
C THR A 305 -1.24 19.19 -27.54
N SER A 306 -0.59 19.14 -28.70
CA SER A 306 0.34 20.20 -29.12
C SER A 306 -0.34 21.56 -29.15
N ASP A 307 -1.62 21.61 -29.54
CA ASP A 307 -2.42 22.83 -29.54
C ASP A 307 -2.61 23.43 -28.15
N ASP A 308 -2.73 22.60 -27.11
CA ASP A 308 -2.82 23.07 -25.71
C ASP A 308 -1.52 23.78 -25.29
N ILE A 309 -0.37 23.26 -25.68
CA ILE A 309 0.94 23.86 -25.40
C ILE A 309 1.11 25.14 -26.20
N LEU A 310 0.82 25.14 -27.50
CA LEU A 310 0.89 26.31 -28.35
C LEU A 310 -0.06 27.43 -27.87
N ASN A 311 -1.29 27.10 -27.50
CA ASN A 311 -2.22 28.06 -26.92
C ASN A 311 -1.69 28.68 -25.64
N LEU A 312 -1.01 27.88 -24.79
CA LEU A 312 -0.40 28.40 -23.57
C LEU A 312 0.75 29.36 -23.90
N ILE A 313 1.65 29.02 -24.86
CA ILE A 313 2.75 29.89 -25.32
C ILE A 313 2.19 31.23 -25.81
N PHE A 314 1.25 31.21 -26.75
CA PHE A 314 0.67 32.45 -27.32
C PHE A 314 -0.13 33.27 -26.31
N SER A 315 -0.76 32.65 -25.32
CA SER A 315 -1.50 33.36 -24.26
C SER A 315 -0.59 33.98 -23.21
N THR A 316 0.55 33.37 -22.96
CA THR A 316 1.48 33.77 -21.86
C THR A 316 2.55 34.76 -22.36
N PHE A 317 3.11 34.56 -23.53
CA PHE A 317 4.30 35.29 -24.00
C PHE A 317 3.98 36.42 -25.01
N CYS A 318 2.76 36.86 -25.18
CA CYS A 318 2.41 38.00 -26.07
C CYS A 318 3.16 38.01 -27.45
N ILE A 319 3.46 36.87 -28.02
CA ILE A 319 4.22 36.72 -29.27
C ILE A 319 3.26 37.07 -30.42
N GLY A 320 3.60 38.09 -31.21
CA GLY A 320 2.86 38.44 -32.40
C GLY A 320 1.98 39.71 -32.31
N LYS A 321 2.36 40.71 -31.50
CA LYS A 321 1.81 42.08 -31.62
C LYS A 321 2.79 43.00 -32.32
#